data_37bd4700a14e54e6f493f3f2ed66dd74
#
_entry.id   37bd4700a14e54e6f493f3f2ed66dd74
#
_cell.length_a   1.000
_cell.length_b   1.000
_cell.length_c   1.000
_cell.angle_alpha   90.00
_cell.angle_beta   90.00
_cell.angle_gamma   90.00
#
_symmetry.space_group_name_H-M   'P 1'
#
loop_
_entity.id
_entity.type
_entity.pdbx_description
1 polymer ?
#
loop_
_entity_poly.entity_id
_entity_poly.type
_entity_poly.pdbx_seq_one_letter_code
_entity_poly.pdbx_strand_id
1 'polypeptide(L)'
;AQAISREEYEAKLATVRTADADVAAGQASVSTAQLNLGFTTVRSPVSGQISDRRVSRGNLVAEGQTVLTRVVSTDPIWFSFDGAEAFYLKYLRQDQKGERRSSRYAPNPIEIQLADESGYEHRGKMAFIDNAIDPNSGTIRAHAVVANPDGFLTPGLFGRARLLGSGS
;
A
#
# COMPACT_ATOMS: atom_id res chain seq x y z
N ALA A 1 -62.75 -15.55 23.83
CA ALA A 1 -61.31 -15.33 23.88
C ALA A 1 -60.93 -15.16 25.35
N GLN A 2 -60.14 -16.09 25.94
CA GLN A 2 -59.59 -15.92 27.28
C GLN A 2 -58.58 -14.84 27.29
N ALA A 3 -58.80 -13.76 28.07
CA ALA A 3 -57.79 -12.74 28.30
C ALA A 3 -56.68 -13.32 29.19
N ILE A 4 -55.43 -13.28 28.74
CA ILE A 4 -54.29 -13.64 29.57
C ILE A 4 -54.02 -12.54 30.59
N SER A 5 -53.54 -12.91 31.79
CA SER A 5 -53.17 -11.93 32.80
C SER A 5 -51.98 -11.12 32.32
N ARG A 6 -51.85 -9.89 32.82
CA ARG A 6 -50.70 -9.02 32.50
C ARG A 6 -49.38 -9.67 32.88
N GLU A 7 -49.36 -10.37 34.00
CA GLU A 7 -48.18 -11.09 34.49
C GLU A 7 -47.78 -12.23 33.54
N GLU A 8 -48.74 -12.99 33.03
CA GLU A 8 -48.50 -14.07 32.09
C GLU A 8 -48.00 -13.52 30.74
N TYR A 9 -48.50 -12.38 30.29
CA TYR A 9 -48.02 -11.70 29.10
C TYR A 9 -46.57 -11.22 29.27
N GLU A 10 -46.25 -10.57 30.41
CA GLU A 10 -44.89 -10.10 30.71
C GLU A 10 -43.89 -11.26 30.81
N ALA A 11 -44.30 -12.38 31.44
CA ALA A 11 -43.46 -13.57 31.50
C ALA A 11 -43.19 -14.17 30.10
N LYS A 12 -44.19 -14.25 29.23
CA LYS A 12 -43.99 -14.71 27.84
C LYS A 12 -43.11 -13.75 27.04
N LEU A 13 -43.28 -12.45 27.24
CA LEU A 13 -42.42 -11.45 26.58
C LEU A 13 -40.96 -11.55 27.04
N ALA A 14 -40.73 -11.79 28.34
CA ALA A 14 -39.38 -12.05 28.86
C ALA A 14 -38.78 -13.32 28.25
N THR A 15 -39.55 -14.39 28.11
CA THR A 15 -39.08 -15.62 27.47
C THR A 15 -38.70 -15.40 26.01
N VAL A 16 -39.49 -14.65 25.25
CA VAL A 16 -39.15 -14.30 23.86
C VAL A 16 -37.86 -13.51 23.80
N ARG A 17 -37.69 -12.47 24.65
CA ARG A 17 -36.46 -11.67 24.69
C ARG A 17 -35.24 -12.52 25.05
N THR A 18 -35.37 -13.47 25.97
CA THR A 18 -34.31 -14.41 26.31
C THR A 18 -33.96 -15.29 25.11
N ALA A 19 -34.96 -15.85 24.45
CA ALA A 19 -34.73 -16.66 23.25
C ALA A 19 -34.08 -15.88 22.11
N ASP A 20 -34.49 -14.62 21.88
CA ASP A 20 -33.84 -13.73 20.89
C ASP A 20 -32.37 -13.45 21.25
N ALA A 21 -32.09 -13.23 22.53
CA ALA A 21 -30.73 -13.05 23.01
C ALA A 21 -29.85 -14.30 22.81
N ASP A 22 -30.44 -15.48 23.09
CA ASP A 22 -29.74 -16.76 22.89
C ASP A 22 -29.46 -17.04 21.42
N VAL A 23 -30.39 -16.71 20.52
CA VAL A 23 -30.16 -16.78 19.07
C VAL A 23 -29.05 -15.83 18.65
N ALA A 24 -29.07 -14.59 19.13
CA ALA A 24 -28.01 -13.62 18.82
C ALA A 24 -26.64 -14.09 19.32
N ALA A 25 -26.57 -14.65 20.53
CA ALA A 25 -25.35 -15.22 21.09
C ALA A 25 -24.84 -16.42 20.26
N GLY A 26 -25.74 -17.28 19.82
CA GLY A 26 -25.44 -18.40 18.92
C GLY A 26 -24.88 -17.94 17.59
N GLN A 27 -25.47 -16.92 16.97
CA GLN A 27 -25.01 -16.32 15.73
C GLN A 27 -23.62 -15.69 15.88
N ALA A 28 -23.36 -14.99 16.98
CA ALA A 28 -22.04 -14.43 17.27
C ALA A 28 -20.97 -15.52 17.41
N SER A 29 -21.30 -16.63 18.05
CA SER A 29 -20.43 -17.80 18.19
C SER A 29 -20.07 -18.43 16.83
N VAL A 30 -21.10 -18.60 15.96
CA VAL A 30 -20.89 -19.09 14.59
C VAL A 30 -19.99 -18.14 13.80
N SER A 31 -20.23 -16.83 13.90
CA SER A 31 -19.41 -15.83 13.21
C SER A 31 -17.96 -15.88 13.67
N THR A 32 -17.72 -16.03 14.96
CA THR A 32 -16.36 -16.19 15.52
C THR A 32 -15.67 -17.45 14.99
N ALA A 33 -16.40 -18.57 14.96
CA ALA A 33 -15.86 -19.82 14.42
C ALA A 33 -15.54 -19.72 12.93
N GLN A 34 -16.37 -19.03 12.15
CA GLN A 34 -16.13 -18.78 10.73
C GLN A 34 -14.90 -17.90 10.50
N LEU A 35 -14.70 -16.85 11.30
CA LEU A 35 -13.49 -16.03 11.27
C LEU A 35 -12.24 -16.86 11.55
N ASN A 36 -12.27 -17.69 12.61
CA ASN A 36 -11.15 -18.56 12.95
C ASN A 36 -10.83 -19.55 11.82
N LEU A 37 -11.86 -20.12 11.19
CA LEU A 37 -11.68 -20.96 10.02
C LEU A 37 -11.08 -20.16 8.84
N GLY A 38 -11.50 -18.91 8.64
CA GLY A 38 -10.93 -18.02 7.62
C GLY A 38 -9.44 -17.80 7.80
N PHE A 39 -8.96 -17.66 9.03
CA PHE A 39 -7.53 -17.47 9.33
C PHE A 39 -6.67 -18.69 9.05
N THR A 40 -7.25 -19.87 8.88
CA THR A 40 -6.48 -21.06 8.44
C THR A 40 -5.99 -20.94 6.98
N THR A 41 -6.57 -20.03 6.20
CA THR A 41 -6.18 -19.77 4.82
C THR A 41 -5.56 -18.37 4.73
N VAL A 42 -4.23 -18.30 4.73
CA VAL A 42 -3.50 -17.02 4.61
C VAL A 42 -3.39 -16.63 3.14
N ARG A 43 -3.90 -15.44 2.81
CA ARG A 43 -3.84 -14.86 1.46
C ARG A 43 -3.05 -13.57 1.45
N SER A 44 -2.34 -13.31 0.35
CA SER A 44 -1.68 -12.02 0.15
C SER A 44 -2.72 -10.91 -0.03
N PRO A 45 -2.62 -9.79 0.68
CA PRO A 45 -3.49 -8.61 0.48
C PRO A 45 -3.11 -7.81 -0.77
N VAL A 46 -1.95 -8.07 -1.35
CA VAL A 46 -1.44 -7.36 -2.54
C VAL A 46 -1.05 -8.34 -3.62
N SER A 47 -1.21 -7.93 -4.86
CA SER A 47 -0.65 -8.64 -6.02
C SER A 47 0.83 -8.28 -6.18
N GLY A 48 1.68 -9.25 -6.50
CA GLY A 48 3.10 -8.99 -6.65
C GLY A 48 3.94 -10.26 -6.63
N GLN A 49 5.24 -10.08 -6.52
CA GLN A 49 6.21 -11.16 -6.45
C GLN A 49 6.40 -11.66 -5.02
N ILE A 50 6.31 -12.98 -4.86
CA ILE A 50 6.54 -13.64 -3.58
C ILE A 50 8.03 -13.97 -3.44
N SER A 51 8.58 -13.75 -2.24
CA SER A 51 9.94 -14.11 -1.88
C SER A 51 10.03 -15.58 -1.42
N ASP A 52 11.14 -15.94 -0.84
CA ASP A 52 11.42 -17.27 -0.29
C ASP A 52 10.43 -17.67 0.82
N ARG A 53 10.27 -18.96 0.97
CA ARG A 53 9.50 -19.56 2.05
C ARG A 53 10.34 -19.55 3.34
N ARG A 54 9.84 -18.85 4.37
CA ARG A 54 10.52 -18.77 5.67
C ARG A 54 10.12 -19.87 6.66
N VAL A 55 8.99 -20.53 6.40
CA VAL A 55 8.42 -21.55 7.30
C VAL A 55 8.19 -22.84 6.52
N SER A 56 8.64 -23.96 7.05
CA SER A 56 8.45 -25.29 6.47
C SER A 56 7.22 -25.98 7.06
N ARG A 57 6.72 -26.99 6.35
CA ARG A 57 5.64 -27.84 6.88
C ARG A 57 6.09 -28.50 8.17
N GLY A 58 5.24 -28.51 9.17
CA GLY A 58 5.53 -29.04 10.49
C GLY A 58 6.11 -28.03 11.48
N ASN A 59 6.47 -26.82 11.05
CA ASN A 59 6.91 -25.79 11.97
C ASN A 59 5.70 -25.17 12.69
N LEU A 60 5.88 -24.87 13.97
CA LEU A 60 4.90 -24.10 14.74
C LEU A 60 4.88 -22.64 14.23
N VAL A 61 3.68 -22.13 14.04
CA VAL A 61 3.43 -20.74 13.61
C VAL A 61 2.68 -20.02 14.72
N ALA A 62 3.24 -18.91 15.18
CA ALA A 62 2.59 -18.05 16.17
C ALA A 62 1.82 -16.93 15.47
N GLU A 63 0.59 -16.69 15.89
CA GLU A 63 -0.29 -15.68 15.35
C GLU A 63 0.32 -14.27 15.48
N GLY A 64 0.31 -13.52 14.41
CA GLY A 64 0.81 -12.13 14.37
C GLY A 64 2.33 -11.97 14.53
N GLN A 65 3.10 -13.05 14.77
CA GLN A 65 4.55 -12.98 15.00
C GLN A 65 5.37 -13.66 13.91
N THR A 66 4.88 -14.75 13.35
CA THR A 66 5.65 -15.54 12.39
C THR A 66 5.47 -15.01 10.98
N VAL A 67 6.57 -14.53 10.38
CA VAL A 67 6.60 -14.14 8.96
C VAL A 67 6.71 -15.38 8.10
N LEU A 68 5.69 -15.67 7.31
CA LEU A 68 5.64 -16.82 6.41
C LEU A 68 6.46 -16.61 5.14
N THR A 69 6.33 -15.44 4.55
CA THR A 69 7.04 -14.95 3.36
C THR A 69 6.88 -13.44 3.24
N ARG A 70 7.50 -12.85 2.22
CA ARG A 70 7.29 -11.45 1.84
C ARG A 70 6.71 -11.39 0.44
N VAL A 71 5.71 -10.57 0.24
CA VAL A 71 5.15 -10.24 -1.09
C VAL A 71 5.41 -8.77 -1.35
N VAL A 72 5.95 -8.45 -2.53
CA VAL A 72 6.26 -7.08 -2.94
C VAL A 72 5.49 -6.78 -4.22
N SER A 73 4.74 -5.68 -4.23
CA SER A 73 4.15 -5.18 -5.47
C SER A 73 5.26 -4.64 -6.37
N THR A 74 5.31 -5.12 -7.61
CA THR A 74 6.33 -4.75 -8.59
C THR A 74 5.76 -3.95 -9.76
N ASP A 75 4.45 -3.84 -9.88
CA ASP A 75 3.78 -3.00 -10.87
C ASP A 75 2.61 -2.24 -10.22
N PRO A 76 2.66 -0.91 -10.21
CA PRO A 76 3.79 -0.07 -10.60
C PRO A 76 4.95 -0.16 -9.60
N ILE A 77 6.18 0.08 -10.08
CA ILE A 77 7.37 0.16 -9.23
C ILE A 77 7.71 1.61 -8.89
N TRP A 78 8.25 1.83 -7.70
CA TRP A 78 8.69 3.13 -7.24
C TRP A 78 10.19 3.29 -7.46
N PHE A 79 10.56 4.37 -8.13
CA PHE A 79 11.95 4.79 -8.30
C PHE A 79 12.24 5.96 -7.36
N SER A 80 13.14 5.74 -6.40
CA SER A 80 13.56 6.75 -5.42
C SER A 80 14.89 7.34 -5.83
N PHE A 81 15.02 8.65 -5.77
CA PHE A 81 16.27 9.35 -6.09
C PHE A 81 16.43 10.61 -5.24
N ASP A 82 17.65 11.01 -5.05
CA ASP A 82 18.01 12.22 -4.33
C ASP A 82 18.50 13.28 -5.34
N GLY A 83 17.83 14.41 -5.35
CA GLY A 83 18.17 15.56 -6.20
C GLY A 83 18.93 16.62 -5.41
N ALA A 84 20.00 17.19 -5.99
CA ALA A 84 20.71 18.29 -5.35
C ALA A 84 19.80 19.51 -5.19
N GLU A 85 20.00 20.29 -4.12
CA GLU A 85 19.26 21.52 -3.83
C GLU A 85 19.22 22.49 -5.01
N ALA A 86 20.33 22.63 -5.74
CA ALA A 86 20.39 23.52 -6.90
C ALA A 86 19.37 23.15 -7.99
N PHE A 87 19.15 21.86 -8.25
CA PHE A 87 18.12 21.39 -9.17
C PHE A 87 16.72 21.66 -8.65
N TYR A 88 16.49 21.40 -7.37
CA TYR A 88 15.20 21.68 -6.74
C TYR A 88 14.86 23.18 -6.84
N LEU A 89 15.79 24.07 -6.51
CA LEU A 89 15.60 25.51 -6.59
C LEU A 89 15.33 25.98 -8.03
N LYS A 90 16.02 25.39 -9.04
CA LYS A 90 15.75 25.69 -10.44
C LYS A 90 14.29 25.40 -10.80
N TYR A 91 13.80 24.21 -10.45
CA TYR A 91 12.42 23.83 -10.74
C TYR A 91 11.39 24.64 -9.94
N LEU A 92 11.71 25.00 -8.70
CA LEU A 92 10.86 25.88 -7.89
C LEU A 92 10.71 27.27 -8.52
N ARG A 93 11.80 27.84 -9.05
CA ARG A 93 11.75 29.13 -9.78
C ARG A 93 10.97 29.07 -11.08
N GLN A 94 11.02 27.94 -11.79
CA GLN A 94 10.20 27.72 -12.99
C GLN A 94 8.72 27.67 -12.66
N ASP A 95 8.35 27.02 -11.55
CA ASP A 95 6.97 26.98 -11.05
C ASP A 95 6.48 28.39 -10.69
N GLN A 96 7.28 29.19 -9.98
CA GLN A 96 6.96 30.57 -9.62
C GLN A 96 6.75 31.47 -10.86
N LYS A 97 7.47 31.21 -11.95
CA LYS A 97 7.31 31.94 -13.23
C LYS A 97 6.16 31.40 -14.07
N GLY A 98 5.50 30.32 -13.66
CA GLY A 98 4.43 29.67 -14.43
C GLY A 98 4.92 28.87 -15.65
N GLU A 99 6.23 28.73 -15.83
CA GLU A 99 6.84 27.99 -16.96
C GLU A 99 6.63 26.47 -16.83
N ARG A 100 6.61 25.97 -15.59
CA ARG A 100 6.41 24.54 -15.29
C ARG A 100 5.82 24.37 -13.90
N ARG A 101 4.72 23.65 -13.79
CA ARG A 101 4.15 23.30 -12.48
C ARG A 101 5.11 22.40 -11.70
N SER A 102 5.26 22.68 -10.43
CA SER A 102 6.03 21.85 -9.51
C SER A 102 5.55 20.41 -9.52
N SER A 103 6.48 19.46 -9.45
CA SER A 103 6.17 18.04 -9.30
C SER A 103 5.51 17.70 -7.96
N ARG A 104 5.37 18.66 -7.04
CA ARG A 104 4.50 18.54 -5.85
C ARG A 104 3.03 18.54 -6.19
N TYR A 105 2.65 19.18 -7.30
CA TYR A 105 1.25 19.41 -7.68
C TYR A 105 0.91 18.86 -9.06
N ALA A 106 1.91 18.39 -9.80
CA ALA A 106 1.72 17.84 -11.14
C ALA A 106 2.63 16.62 -11.35
N PRO A 107 2.12 15.54 -11.98
CA PRO A 107 2.91 14.34 -12.27
C PRO A 107 3.82 14.58 -13.48
N ASN A 108 4.87 15.36 -13.29
CA ASN A 108 5.83 15.64 -14.36
C ASN A 108 6.49 14.37 -14.87
N PRO A 109 6.72 14.23 -16.17
CA PRO A 109 7.39 13.07 -16.74
C PRO A 109 8.84 12.98 -16.32
N ILE A 110 9.31 11.77 -16.11
CA ILE A 110 10.69 11.42 -15.80
C ILE A 110 11.10 10.24 -16.67
N GLU A 111 12.35 10.23 -17.06
CA GLU A 111 12.97 9.12 -17.78
C GLU A 111 14.10 8.54 -16.93
N ILE A 112 14.22 7.22 -16.96
CA ILE A 112 15.14 6.46 -16.13
C ILE A 112 16.01 5.60 -17.07
N GLN A 113 17.28 5.55 -16.76
CA GLN A 113 18.29 4.73 -17.40
C GLN A 113 18.87 3.77 -16.37
N LEU A 114 18.90 2.48 -16.67
CA LEU A 114 19.55 1.47 -15.85
C LEU A 114 21.09 1.47 -16.11
N ALA A 115 21.79 0.71 -15.28
CA ALA A 115 23.25 0.71 -15.27
C ALA A 115 23.90 0.14 -16.57
N ASP A 116 23.18 -0.76 -17.25
CA ASP A 116 23.61 -1.45 -18.47
C ASP A 116 23.05 -0.83 -19.77
N GLU A 117 22.23 0.22 -19.65
CA GLU A 117 21.58 0.87 -20.78
C GLU A 117 22.39 2.07 -21.27
N SER A 118 22.35 2.32 -22.59
CA SER A 118 22.96 3.50 -23.21
C SER A 118 22.02 4.70 -23.26
N GLY A 119 20.71 4.49 -23.09
CA GLY A 119 19.64 5.49 -23.17
C GLY A 119 18.69 5.48 -21.99
N TYR A 120 17.79 6.46 -21.97
CA TYR A 120 16.71 6.54 -20.97
C TYR A 120 15.47 5.87 -21.53
N GLU A 121 15.35 4.56 -21.34
CA GLU A 121 14.31 3.75 -21.97
C GLU A 121 13.04 3.64 -21.13
N HIS A 122 13.17 3.78 -19.80
CA HIS A 122 12.04 3.63 -18.88
C HIS A 122 11.39 4.98 -18.58
N ARG A 123 10.09 5.07 -18.81
CA ARG A 123 9.32 6.29 -18.57
C ARG A 123 8.48 6.18 -17.32
N GLY A 124 8.48 7.23 -16.53
CA GLY A 124 7.69 7.33 -15.33
C GLY A 124 7.07 8.71 -15.14
N LYS A 125 6.40 8.87 -14.02
CA LYS A 125 5.83 10.14 -13.59
C LYS A 125 6.25 10.42 -12.17
N MET A 126 6.59 11.67 -11.89
CA MET A 126 6.83 12.12 -10.52
C MET A 126 5.58 11.92 -9.68
N ALA A 127 5.74 11.26 -8.53
CA ALA A 127 4.65 10.99 -7.60
C ALA A 127 4.77 11.80 -6.32
N PHE A 128 5.99 12.00 -5.83
CA PHE A 128 6.23 12.67 -4.56
C PHE A 128 7.60 13.37 -4.54
N ILE A 129 7.65 14.51 -3.86
CA ILE A 129 8.89 15.20 -3.49
C ILE A 129 8.80 15.49 -1.99
N ASP A 130 9.84 15.17 -1.27
CA ASP A 130 9.92 15.41 0.18
C ASP A 130 9.70 16.90 0.52
N ASN A 131 9.24 17.16 1.72
CA ASN A 131 8.97 18.51 2.22
C ASN A 131 10.20 19.21 2.79
N ALA A 132 11.29 18.48 3.02
CA ALA A 132 12.52 18.99 3.59
C ALA A 132 13.73 18.54 2.78
N ILE A 133 14.76 19.40 2.76
CA ILE A 133 16.10 19.07 2.27
C ILE A 133 16.86 18.44 3.44
N ASP A 134 17.59 17.36 3.17
CA ASP A 134 18.51 16.79 4.15
C ASP A 134 19.71 17.74 4.34
N PRO A 135 19.89 18.33 5.53
CA PRO A 135 20.94 19.32 5.76
C PRO A 135 22.36 18.73 5.70
N ASN A 136 22.51 17.41 5.86
CA ASN A 136 23.83 16.77 5.82
C ASN A 136 24.32 16.52 4.40
N SER A 137 23.40 16.25 3.47
CA SER A 137 23.73 15.93 2.08
C SER A 137 23.43 17.08 1.10
N GLY A 138 22.61 18.06 1.50
CA GLY A 138 22.11 19.11 0.61
C GLY A 138 21.23 18.57 -0.51
N THR A 139 20.54 17.45 -0.27
CA THR A 139 19.69 16.80 -1.26
C THR A 139 18.23 16.73 -0.81
N ILE A 140 17.34 16.67 -1.78
CA ILE A 140 15.91 16.43 -1.57
C ILE A 140 15.52 15.09 -2.16
N ARG A 141 14.81 14.27 -1.39
CA ARG A 141 14.31 12.97 -1.84
C ARG A 141 13.05 13.11 -2.66
N ALA A 142 13.01 12.36 -3.74
CA ALA A 142 11.87 12.31 -4.62
C ALA A 142 11.57 10.87 -5.04
N HIS A 143 10.32 10.62 -5.37
CA HIS A 143 9.85 9.34 -5.85
C HIS A 143 9.08 9.51 -7.16
N ALA A 144 9.36 8.63 -8.10
CA ALA A 144 8.61 8.49 -9.33
C ALA A 144 7.95 7.11 -9.39
N VAL A 145 6.84 7.04 -10.08
CA VAL A 145 6.12 5.79 -10.37
C VAL A 145 6.39 5.42 -11.81
N VAL A 146 6.79 4.17 -12.01
CA VAL A 146 7.11 3.58 -13.31
C VAL A 146 6.25 2.35 -13.52
N ALA A 147 5.62 2.22 -14.67
CA ALA A 147 4.91 1.00 -15.04
C ALA A 147 5.92 -0.14 -15.27
N ASN A 148 5.61 -1.31 -14.78
CA ASN A 148 6.47 -2.49 -14.87
C ASN A 148 5.65 -3.76 -15.14
N PRO A 149 4.85 -3.78 -16.21
CA PRO A 149 3.93 -4.89 -16.48
C PRO A 149 4.65 -6.22 -16.71
N ASP A 150 5.86 -6.17 -17.25
CA ASP A 150 6.66 -7.37 -17.53
C ASP A 150 7.48 -7.84 -16.32
N GLY A 151 7.46 -7.09 -15.22
CA GLY A 151 8.24 -7.41 -14.01
C GLY A 151 9.75 -7.31 -14.19
N PHE A 152 10.23 -6.66 -15.25
CA PHE A 152 11.66 -6.52 -15.55
C PHE A 152 12.39 -5.71 -14.48
N LEU A 153 11.79 -4.59 -14.08
CA LEU A 153 12.36 -3.75 -13.03
C LEU A 153 12.19 -4.45 -11.67
N THR A 154 13.29 -4.88 -11.11
CA THR A 154 13.33 -5.56 -9.81
C THR A 154 13.65 -4.55 -8.70
N PRO A 155 12.98 -4.61 -7.53
CA PRO A 155 13.32 -3.77 -6.38
C PRO A 155 14.80 -3.93 -5.98
N GLY A 156 15.49 -2.80 -5.82
CA GLY A 156 16.91 -2.78 -5.49
C GLY A 156 17.83 -2.50 -6.68
N LEU A 157 17.31 -2.40 -7.89
CA LEU A 157 18.08 -1.92 -9.05
C LEU A 157 18.43 -0.44 -8.89
N PHE A 158 19.60 -0.07 -9.42
CA PHE A 158 20.07 1.30 -9.47
C PHE A 158 19.89 1.86 -10.89
N GLY A 159 19.60 3.16 -10.96
CA GLY A 159 19.44 3.84 -12.22
C GLY A 159 19.73 5.34 -12.11
N ARG A 160 19.76 6.00 -13.24
CA ARG A 160 19.86 7.46 -13.35
C ARG A 160 18.54 8.02 -13.81
N ALA A 161 18.14 9.15 -13.22
CA ALA A 161 16.90 9.82 -13.56
C ALA A 161 17.18 11.10 -14.35
N ARG A 162 16.35 11.36 -15.36
CA ARG A 162 16.32 12.62 -16.08
C ARG A 162 14.90 13.18 -16.02
N LEU A 163 14.74 14.34 -15.39
CA LEU A 163 13.47 15.06 -15.43
C LEU A 163 13.39 15.80 -16.77
N LEU A 164 12.31 15.55 -17.50
CA LEU A 164 12.04 16.28 -18.74
C LEU A 164 11.63 17.71 -18.38
N GLY A 165 12.35 18.69 -18.92
CA GLY A 165 11.96 20.08 -18.86
C GLY A 165 10.69 20.32 -19.66
N SER A 166 9.91 21.38 -19.36
CA SER A 166 9.00 21.95 -20.34
C SER A 166 9.86 22.33 -21.54
N GLY A 167 9.58 21.73 -22.70
CA GLY A 167 10.43 21.89 -23.88
C GLY A 167 10.68 23.35 -24.21
N SER A 168 11.86 23.61 -24.64
CA SER A 168 12.18 24.77 -25.47
C SER A 168 11.47 24.64 -26.79
#